data_5670b6e7e80b31093e96babc97b12fcb
#
_entry.id   5670b6e7e80b31093e96babc97b12fcb
#
_cell.length_a   1.000
_cell.length_b   1.000
_cell.length_c   1.000
_cell.angle_alpha   90.00
_cell.angle_beta   90.00
_cell.angle_gamma   90.00
#
_symmetry.space_group_name_H-M   'P 1'
#
loop_
_entity.id
_entity.type
_entity.pdbx_description
1 polymer ?
#
loop_
_entity_poly.entity_id
_entity_poly.type
_entity_poly.pdbx_seq_one_letter_code
_entity_poly.pdbx_strand_id
1 'polypeptide(L)'
;MALMLDEEMDENVTTIKVIGVGGGGGNAVNRMVSDGLQGVEFIAMNTDQQALAKNHAATKVQLGSKLTKGRGAGADPEIGQRAAEESKDEIANALKGSQMVFITAGMGGGTGTGAAPVVAEVAHDLGILTVGIVTKPFSFEGKRKMGLAEQGIANLLMHVDSLIVIPNERLKMISQEKITLMNAFQAADNVLRQGVESISALINVPAFINLDFADVRSIMKDAGYAHMGVGSAKGAGKAENAAKAAISSPLLETSIAGAHGVIINITSSPDIGLEDVETAAGLITQSAHPDANIIWGTAFDENLSDEMRVTVVATGFDNKAADGLRSTLGTAAAGTAPGVTASAPSAVFSAEVNTPSAASGSASATKPVEGENSDTSYYDDLLAILNKRR
;
A
#
# COMPACT_ATOMS: atom_id res chain seq x y z
N MET A 1 26.80 8.09 -40.70
CA MET A 1 27.38 8.31 -39.36
C MET A 1 26.34 9.04 -38.45
N ALA A 2 25.08 8.64 -38.54
CA ALA A 2 23.95 9.23 -37.74
C ALA A 2 23.02 8.17 -37.11
N LEU A 3 23.48 6.90 -37.02
CA LEU A 3 22.67 5.76 -36.58
C LEU A 3 23.21 5.08 -35.30
N MET A 4 24.18 5.68 -34.60
CA MET A 4 24.77 5.13 -33.36
C MET A 4 24.54 6.02 -32.13
N LEU A 5 23.66 7.03 -32.19
CA LEU A 5 23.39 7.91 -31.03
C LEU A 5 22.10 7.56 -30.27
N ASP A 6 21.26 6.69 -30.86
CA ASP A 6 19.96 6.36 -30.21
C ASP A 6 20.04 5.16 -29.23
N GLU A 7 21.07 4.30 -29.33
CA GLU A 7 21.21 3.15 -28.39
C GLU A 7 21.98 3.49 -27.10
N GLU A 8 22.80 4.56 -27.08
CA GLU A 8 23.57 4.96 -25.90
C GLU A 8 22.79 5.92 -24.94
N MET A 9 21.66 6.48 -25.38
CA MET A 9 20.84 7.37 -24.55
C MET A 9 19.89 6.60 -23.62
N ASP A 10 19.59 5.33 -23.88
CA ASP A 10 18.68 4.50 -23.06
C ASP A 10 19.34 3.89 -21.79
N GLU A 11 20.68 3.85 -21.73
CA GLU A 11 21.39 3.27 -20.56
C GLU A 11 21.38 4.17 -19.30
N ASN A 12 21.00 5.45 -19.42
CA ASN A 12 21.02 6.40 -18.30
C ASN A 12 19.65 6.68 -17.65
N VAL A 13 18.57 6.09 -18.16
CA VAL A 13 17.23 6.31 -17.56
C VAL A 13 16.98 5.29 -16.45
N THR A 14 16.69 5.80 -15.25
CA THR A 14 16.34 4.92 -14.12
C THR A 14 15.05 4.14 -14.41
N THR A 15 15.15 2.82 -14.51
CA THR A 15 13.99 1.97 -14.75
C THR A 15 13.17 1.81 -13.47
N ILE A 16 12.02 2.48 -13.43
CA ILE A 16 11.05 2.42 -12.35
C ILE A 16 9.84 1.61 -12.79
N LYS A 17 9.45 0.59 -12.01
CA LYS A 17 8.23 -0.19 -12.28
C LYS A 17 7.19 0.02 -11.19
N VAL A 18 5.93 0.11 -11.61
CA VAL A 18 4.77 0.23 -10.73
C VAL A 18 3.95 -1.04 -10.81
N ILE A 19 3.82 -1.73 -9.69
CA ILE A 19 3.20 -3.04 -9.60
C ILE A 19 1.88 -2.92 -8.87
N GLY A 20 0.78 -3.14 -9.57
CA GLY A 20 -0.56 -3.21 -8.99
C GLY A 20 -0.89 -4.63 -8.57
N VAL A 21 -0.98 -4.90 -7.27
CA VAL A 21 -1.26 -6.23 -6.72
C VAL A 21 -2.73 -6.35 -6.29
N GLY A 22 -3.42 -7.34 -6.85
CA GLY A 22 -4.83 -7.59 -6.57
C GLY A 22 -5.78 -6.58 -7.21
N GLY A 23 -7.06 -6.58 -6.78
CA GLY A 23 -8.09 -5.72 -7.37
C GLY A 23 -7.83 -4.23 -7.16
N GLY A 24 -7.57 -3.80 -5.91
CA GLY A 24 -7.30 -2.39 -5.59
C GLY A 24 -6.05 -1.86 -6.27
N GLY A 25 -4.92 -2.59 -6.18
CA GLY A 25 -3.69 -2.20 -6.88
C GLY A 25 -3.85 -2.18 -8.40
N GLY A 26 -4.57 -3.15 -8.96
CA GLY A 26 -4.89 -3.18 -10.40
C GLY A 26 -5.73 -1.98 -10.84
N ASN A 27 -6.69 -1.51 -10.04
CA ASN A 27 -7.47 -0.31 -10.33
C ASN A 27 -6.62 0.95 -10.26
N ALA A 28 -5.73 1.07 -9.28
CA ALA A 28 -4.79 2.18 -9.17
C ALA A 28 -3.88 2.25 -10.42
N VAL A 29 -3.32 1.11 -10.85
CA VAL A 29 -2.52 1.04 -12.08
C VAL A 29 -3.35 1.41 -13.32
N ASN A 30 -4.59 0.93 -13.46
CA ASN A 30 -5.47 1.34 -14.55
C ASN A 30 -5.65 2.86 -14.59
N ARG A 31 -5.80 3.48 -13.43
CA ARG A 31 -5.93 4.92 -13.32
C ARG A 31 -4.67 5.63 -13.76
N MET A 32 -3.49 5.20 -13.27
CA MET A 32 -2.20 5.77 -13.65
C MET A 32 -1.95 5.70 -15.16
N VAL A 33 -2.26 4.56 -15.77
CA VAL A 33 -2.15 4.38 -17.24
C VAL A 33 -3.13 5.29 -17.98
N SER A 34 -4.39 5.39 -17.52
CA SER A 34 -5.41 6.22 -18.16
C SER A 34 -5.12 7.71 -18.05
N ASP A 35 -4.52 8.15 -16.94
CA ASP A 35 -4.12 9.53 -16.71
C ASP A 35 -2.76 9.86 -17.39
N GLY A 36 -2.14 8.88 -18.08
CA GLY A 36 -0.93 9.09 -18.87
C GLY A 36 0.33 9.30 -18.05
N LEU A 37 0.42 8.74 -16.83
CA LEU A 37 1.63 8.85 -16.01
C LEU A 37 2.85 8.31 -16.75
N GLN A 38 3.89 9.14 -16.88
CA GLN A 38 5.09 8.87 -17.65
C GLN A 38 6.29 8.53 -16.76
N GLY A 39 7.38 8.03 -17.38
CA GLY A 39 8.62 7.72 -16.69
C GLY A 39 8.58 6.43 -15.86
N VAL A 40 7.55 5.59 -15.99
CA VAL A 40 7.41 4.33 -15.28
C VAL A 40 6.82 3.23 -16.16
N GLU A 41 7.18 1.99 -15.89
CA GLU A 41 6.58 0.81 -16.49
C GLU A 41 5.51 0.22 -15.56
N PHE A 42 4.37 -0.21 -16.13
CA PHE A 42 3.26 -0.73 -15.35
C PHE A 42 3.15 -2.24 -15.44
N ILE A 43 3.01 -2.89 -14.27
CA ILE A 43 2.78 -4.32 -14.12
C ILE A 43 1.52 -4.55 -13.30
N ALA A 44 0.61 -5.39 -13.77
CA ALA A 44 -0.54 -5.84 -13.00
C ALA A 44 -0.36 -7.30 -12.59
N MET A 45 -0.52 -7.58 -11.30
CA MET A 45 -0.43 -8.93 -10.73
C MET A 45 -1.72 -9.28 -10.01
N ASN A 46 -2.37 -10.38 -10.39
CA ASN A 46 -3.63 -10.78 -9.76
C ASN A 46 -3.85 -12.30 -9.83
N THR A 47 -4.58 -12.83 -8.85
CA THR A 47 -5.11 -14.20 -8.85
C THR A 47 -6.40 -14.34 -9.67
N ASP A 48 -7.08 -13.22 -9.96
CA ASP A 48 -8.30 -13.16 -10.77
C ASP A 48 -7.94 -12.83 -12.23
N GLN A 49 -8.12 -13.81 -13.12
CA GLN A 49 -7.82 -13.69 -14.53
C GLN A 49 -8.74 -12.69 -15.25
N GLN A 50 -10.00 -12.56 -14.81
CA GLN A 50 -10.95 -11.64 -15.45
C GLN A 50 -10.60 -10.18 -15.14
N ALA A 51 -10.20 -9.92 -13.88
CA ALA A 51 -9.70 -8.61 -13.47
C ALA A 51 -8.39 -8.27 -14.22
N LEU A 52 -7.50 -9.24 -14.34
CA LEU A 52 -6.22 -9.07 -15.04
C LEU A 52 -6.41 -8.81 -16.55
N ALA A 53 -7.36 -9.49 -17.20
CA ALA A 53 -7.66 -9.30 -18.62
C ALA A 53 -8.14 -7.86 -18.93
N LYS A 54 -8.88 -7.24 -18.00
CA LYS A 54 -9.38 -5.85 -18.11
C LYS A 54 -8.38 -4.78 -17.72
N ASN A 55 -7.23 -5.18 -17.18
CA ASN A 55 -6.20 -4.23 -16.78
C ASN A 55 -5.48 -3.65 -18.00
N HIS A 56 -5.05 -2.37 -17.91
CA HIS A 56 -4.39 -1.64 -18.99
C HIS A 56 -2.86 -1.70 -18.91
N ALA A 57 -2.28 -2.31 -17.87
CA ALA A 57 -0.84 -2.50 -17.77
C ALA A 57 -0.29 -3.29 -18.95
N ALA A 58 0.89 -2.89 -19.44
CA ALA A 58 1.57 -3.57 -20.54
C ALA A 58 1.99 -4.99 -20.13
N THR A 59 2.48 -5.17 -18.91
CA THR A 59 2.87 -6.46 -18.35
C THR A 59 1.82 -6.94 -17.37
N LYS A 60 1.41 -8.21 -17.51
CA LYS A 60 0.39 -8.85 -16.67
C LYS A 60 0.92 -10.19 -16.18
N VAL A 61 0.87 -10.41 -14.86
CA VAL A 61 1.28 -11.66 -14.22
C VAL A 61 0.10 -12.27 -13.50
N GLN A 62 -0.30 -13.48 -13.90
CA GLN A 62 -1.34 -14.23 -13.20
C GLN A 62 -0.71 -15.02 -12.06
N LEU A 63 -1.07 -14.67 -10.82
CA LEU A 63 -0.57 -15.34 -9.62
C LEU A 63 -1.32 -16.63 -9.34
N GLY A 64 -0.58 -17.69 -9.05
CA GLY A 64 -1.14 -18.96 -8.59
C GLY A 64 -2.12 -19.60 -9.58
N SER A 65 -1.75 -19.71 -10.84
CA SER A 65 -2.60 -20.25 -11.91
C SER A 65 -3.11 -21.67 -11.62
N LYS A 66 -2.30 -22.51 -10.97
CA LYS A 66 -2.67 -23.88 -10.57
C LYS A 66 -3.56 -23.87 -9.33
N LEU A 67 -3.19 -23.05 -8.33
CA LEU A 67 -3.90 -22.96 -7.04
C LEU A 67 -5.29 -22.36 -7.20
N THR A 68 -5.40 -21.19 -7.82
CA THR A 68 -6.65 -20.40 -7.89
C THR A 68 -7.47 -20.67 -9.15
N LYS A 69 -6.85 -21.22 -10.20
CA LYS A 69 -7.46 -21.44 -11.52
C LYS A 69 -8.09 -20.16 -12.09
N GLY A 70 -7.48 -19.00 -11.79
CA GLY A 70 -7.95 -17.69 -12.24
C GLY A 70 -9.21 -17.16 -11.56
N ARG A 71 -9.66 -17.77 -10.43
CA ARG A 71 -10.90 -17.41 -9.74
C ARG A 71 -10.71 -16.41 -8.58
N GLY A 72 -9.50 -15.93 -8.39
CA GLY A 72 -9.17 -15.05 -7.26
C GLY A 72 -8.86 -15.81 -5.96
N ALA A 73 -8.51 -15.05 -4.92
CA ALA A 73 -8.13 -15.59 -3.59
C ALA A 73 -9.31 -15.66 -2.59
N GLY A 74 -10.54 -15.29 -2.98
CA GLY A 74 -11.72 -15.44 -2.14
C GLY A 74 -11.68 -14.63 -0.83
N ALA A 75 -11.02 -13.46 -0.80
CA ALA A 75 -10.77 -12.64 0.39
C ALA A 75 -9.95 -13.34 1.49
N ASP A 76 -9.16 -14.34 1.12
CA ASP A 76 -8.25 -15.07 2.00
C ASP A 76 -6.79 -14.72 1.66
N PRO A 77 -6.06 -14.02 2.56
CA PRO A 77 -4.67 -13.64 2.34
C PRO A 77 -3.72 -14.84 2.25
N GLU A 78 -3.98 -15.96 2.93
CA GLU A 78 -3.12 -17.14 2.85
C GLU A 78 -3.15 -17.74 1.43
N ILE A 79 -4.32 -17.74 0.79
CA ILE A 79 -4.45 -18.14 -0.62
C ILE A 79 -3.70 -17.16 -1.52
N GLY A 80 -3.80 -15.84 -1.25
CA GLY A 80 -3.07 -14.79 -1.97
C GLY A 80 -1.56 -14.97 -1.87
N GLN A 81 -1.04 -15.22 -0.68
CA GLN A 81 0.37 -15.50 -0.41
C GLN A 81 0.86 -16.73 -1.17
N ARG A 82 0.19 -17.87 -0.98
CA ARG A 82 0.55 -19.13 -1.66
C ARG A 82 0.48 -19.03 -3.18
N ALA A 83 -0.45 -18.24 -3.70
CA ALA A 83 -0.54 -17.96 -5.13
C ALA A 83 0.66 -17.16 -5.66
N ALA A 84 1.15 -16.19 -4.89
CA ALA A 84 2.36 -15.45 -5.23
C ALA A 84 3.62 -16.32 -5.08
N GLU A 85 3.68 -17.16 -4.05
CA GLU A 85 4.78 -18.13 -3.86
C GLU A 85 4.87 -19.13 -5.02
N GLU A 86 3.74 -19.60 -5.56
CA GLU A 86 3.69 -20.44 -6.77
C GLU A 86 4.30 -19.73 -7.99
N SER A 87 4.18 -18.41 -8.06
CA SER A 87 4.57 -17.60 -9.22
C SER A 87 5.85 -16.77 -8.97
N LYS A 88 6.69 -17.13 -8.00
CA LYS A 88 7.91 -16.35 -7.67
C LYS A 88 8.83 -16.15 -8.88
N ASP A 89 8.98 -17.14 -9.75
CA ASP A 89 9.82 -17.05 -10.95
C ASP A 89 9.27 -16.04 -11.97
N GLU A 90 7.95 -16.03 -12.18
CA GLU A 90 7.28 -15.07 -13.07
C GLU A 90 7.38 -13.64 -12.51
N ILE A 91 7.22 -13.49 -11.19
CA ILE A 91 7.39 -12.22 -10.49
C ILE A 91 8.83 -11.73 -10.67
N ALA A 92 9.83 -12.56 -10.38
CA ALA A 92 11.24 -12.21 -10.53
C ALA A 92 11.58 -11.80 -11.97
N ASN A 93 11.06 -12.53 -12.95
CA ASN A 93 11.28 -12.20 -14.37
C ASN A 93 10.65 -10.85 -14.74
N ALA A 94 9.47 -10.52 -14.23
CA ALA A 94 8.81 -9.25 -14.47
C ALA A 94 9.56 -8.06 -13.82
N LEU A 95 10.29 -8.30 -12.73
CA LEU A 95 11.04 -7.29 -12.00
C LEU A 95 12.46 -7.05 -12.52
N LYS A 96 13.02 -7.96 -13.32
CA LYS A 96 14.38 -7.84 -13.84
C LYS A 96 14.62 -6.50 -14.52
N GLY A 97 15.82 -5.93 -14.29
CA GLY A 97 16.25 -4.66 -14.87
C GLY A 97 15.70 -3.42 -14.18
N SER A 98 14.83 -3.55 -13.18
CA SER A 98 14.35 -2.40 -12.41
C SER A 98 15.39 -1.96 -11.39
N GLN A 99 15.54 -0.66 -11.20
CA GLN A 99 16.32 -0.06 -10.12
C GLN A 99 15.42 0.32 -8.93
N MET A 100 14.14 0.59 -9.20
CA MET A 100 13.14 0.91 -8.20
C MET A 100 11.79 0.27 -8.56
N VAL A 101 11.06 -0.18 -7.55
CA VAL A 101 9.69 -0.67 -7.71
C VAL A 101 8.76 -0.01 -6.70
N PHE A 102 7.59 0.40 -7.20
CA PHE A 102 6.45 0.75 -6.36
C PHE A 102 5.48 -0.42 -6.32
N ILE A 103 5.13 -0.87 -5.13
CA ILE A 103 4.12 -1.91 -4.93
C ILE A 103 2.86 -1.25 -4.39
N THR A 104 1.79 -1.24 -5.20
CA THR A 104 0.51 -0.67 -4.79
C THR A 104 -0.54 -1.76 -4.61
N ALA A 105 -1.25 -1.70 -3.48
CA ALA A 105 -2.30 -2.66 -3.15
C ALA A 105 -3.36 -2.04 -2.23
N GLY A 106 -4.61 -2.49 -2.37
CA GLY A 106 -5.64 -2.31 -1.36
C GLY A 106 -5.56 -3.45 -0.34
N MET A 107 -5.25 -3.11 0.91
CA MET A 107 -5.14 -4.09 1.99
C MET A 107 -6.51 -4.48 2.56
N GLY A 108 -6.62 -5.68 3.12
CA GLY A 108 -7.85 -6.23 3.69
C GLY A 108 -8.58 -7.22 2.78
N GLY A 109 -8.13 -7.36 1.52
CA GLY A 109 -8.56 -8.41 0.61
C GLY A 109 -7.68 -9.66 0.67
N GLY A 110 -7.90 -10.62 -0.24
CA GLY A 110 -7.07 -11.84 -0.31
C GLY A 110 -5.77 -11.59 -1.07
N THR A 111 -5.86 -11.23 -2.36
CA THR A 111 -4.69 -11.12 -3.23
C THR A 111 -3.75 -9.98 -2.81
N GLY A 112 -4.25 -8.74 -2.67
CA GLY A 112 -3.41 -7.60 -2.31
C GLY A 112 -2.69 -7.81 -0.97
N THR A 113 -3.43 -8.25 0.04
CA THR A 113 -2.91 -8.46 1.41
C THR A 113 -1.88 -9.59 1.48
N GLY A 114 -2.14 -10.72 0.79
CA GLY A 114 -1.28 -11.89 0.86
C GLY A 114 -0.13 -11.87 -0.14
N ALA A 115 -0.35 -11.38 -1.37
CA ALA A 115 0.65 -11.43 -2.42
C ALA A 115 1.64 -10.25 -2.40
N ALA A 116 1.22 -9.04 -1.96
CA ALA A 116 2.13 -7.88 -1.97
C ALA A 116 3.40 -8.09 -1.13
N PRO A 117 3.36 -8.71 0.07
CA PRO A 117 4.57 -9.05 0.81
C PRO A 117 5.52 -9.98 0.05
N VAL A 118 5.00 -10.98 -0.66
CA VAL A 118 5.82 -11.91 -1.46
C VAL A 118 6.46 -11.21 -2.66
N VAL A 119 5.71 -10.31 -3.33
CA VAL A 119 6.25 -9.49 -4.43
C VAL A 119 7.37 -8.59 -3.90
N ALA A 120 7.19 -8.01 -2.71
CA ALA A 120 8.20 -7.18 -2.07
C ALA A 120 9.45 -7.99 -1.67
N GLU A 121 9.28 -9.20 -1.12
CA GLU A 121 10.37 -10.12 -0.81
C GLU A 121 11.22 -10.39 -2.05
N VAL A 122 10.58 -10.73 -3.17
CA VAL A 122 11.30 -11.00 -4.44
C VAL A 122 12.03 -9.75 -4.95
N ALA A 123 11.43 -8.56 -4.84
CA ALA A 123 12.08 -7.31 -5.25
C ALA A 123 13.30 -6.98 -4.37
N HIS A 124 13.16 -7.14 -3.06
CA HIS A 124 14.22 -6.95 -2.08
C HIS A 124 15.40 -7.92 -2.31
N ASP A 125 15.10 -9.21 -2.55
CA ASP A 125 16.11 -10.23 -2.84
C ASP A 125 16.91 -9.95 -4.13
N LEU A 126 16.29 -9.25 -5.09
CA LEU A 126 16.93 -8.76 -6.30
C LEU A 126 17.74 -7.46 -6.09
N GLY A 127 17.75 -6.89 -4.87
CA GLY A 127 18.45 -5.65 -4.53
C GLY A 127 17.80 -4.38 -5.08
N ILE A 128 16.52 -4.45 -5.47
CA ILE A 128 15.76 -3.35 -6.04
C ILE A 128 15.23 -2.47 -4.91
N LEU A 129 15.34 -1.14 -5.04
CA LEU A 129 14.71 -0.21 -4.08
C LEU A 129 13.19 -0.41 -4.12
N THR A 130 12.62 -0.86 -3.00
CA THR A 130 11.23 -1.29 -2.92
C THR A 130 10.40 -0.36 -2.05
N VAL A 131 9.42 0.31 -2.63
CA VAL A 131 8.52 1.25 -1.94
C VAL A 131 7.09 0.73 -2.01
N GLY A 132 6.50 0.48 -0.84
CA GLY A 132 5.09 0.14 -0.74
C GLY A 132 4.21 1.39 -0.62
N ILE A 133 3.14 1.48 -1.43
CA ILE A 133 2.10 2.52 -1.28
C ILE A 133 0.75 1.81 -1.26
N VAL A 134 0.16 1.68 -0.07
CA VAL A 134 -1.01 0.83 0.14
C VAL A 134 -2.13 1.55 0.87
N THR A 135 -3.37 1.09 0.70
CA THR A 135 -4.52 1.67 1.39
C THR A 135 -5.08 0.73 2.44
N LYS A 136 -5.54 1.30 3.58
CA LYS A 136 -6.39 0.61 4.56
C LYS A 136 -7.86 0.74 4.16
N PRO A 137 -8.69 -0.29 4.40
CA PRO A 137 -10.11 -0.26 4.04
C PRO A 137 -10.87 0.85 4.79
N PHE A 138 -12.01 1.25 4.24
CA PHE A 138 -12.95 2.13 4.92
C PHE A 138 -13.58 1.40 6.12
N SER A 139 -14.03 2.15 7.13
CA SER A 139 -14.67 1.59 8.33
C SER A 139 -15.94 0.79 8.03
N PHE A 140 -16.69 1.18 6.99
CA PHE A 140 -17.90 0.46 6.55
C PHE A 140 -17.61 -0.91 5.94
N GLU A 141 -16.38 -1.18 5.51
CA GLU A 141 -15.99 -2.49 4.98
C GLU A 141 -15.84 -3.57 6.08
N GLY A 142 -15.80 -3.16 7.32
CA GLY A 142 -15.91 -4.00 8.50
C GLY A 142 -14.57 -4.34 9.18
N LYS A 143 -14.67 -4.68 10.47
CA LYS A 143 -13.50 -4.94 11.34
C LYS A 143 -12.62 -6.09 10.86
N ARG A 144 -13.21 -7.14 10.23
CA ARG A 144 -12.45 -8.28 9.72
C ARG A 144 -11.46 -7.84 8.63
N LYS A 145 -11.92 -7.03 7.66
CA LYS A 145 -11.03 -6.51 6.61
C LYS A 145 -9.94 -5.62 7.18
N MET A 146 -10.26 -4.78 8.18
CA MET A 146 -9.28 -3.95 8.85
C MET A 146 -8.20 -4.79 9.54
N GLY A 147 -8.57 -5.83 10.29
CA GLY A 147 -7.59 -6.72 10.93
C GLY A 147 -6.70 -7.45 9.92
N LEU A 148 -7.26 -7.93 8.79
CA LEU A 148 -6.47 -8.51 7.70
C LEU A 148 -5.53 -7.48 7.07
N ALA A 149 -5.98 -6.22 6.92
CA ALA A 149 -5.15 -5.15 6.39
C ALA A 149 -3.95 -4.85 7.29
N GLU A 150 -4.16 -4.77 8.59
CA GLU A 150 -3.10 -4.53 9.57
C GLU A 150 -2.05 -5.64 9.57
N GLN A 151 -2.47 -6.90 9.50
CA GLN A 151 -1.55 -8.04 9.37
C GLN A 151 -0.76 -7.99 8.06
N GLY A 152 -1.42 -7.70 6.92
CA GLY A 152 -0.77 -7.59 5.63
C GLY A 152 0.23 -6.43 5.55
N ILE A 153 -0.09 -5.29 6.19
CA ILE A 153 0.80 -4.12 6.30
C ILE A 153 2.04 -4.48 7.13
N ALA A 154 1.85 -5.16 8.27
CA ALA A 154 2.97 -5.60 9.10
C ALA A 154 3.89 -6.57 8.35
N ASN A 155 3.33 -7.51 7.58
CA ASN A 155 4.11 -8.43 6.76
C ASN A 155 4.84 -7.69 5.62
N LEU A 156 4.17 -6.75 4.94
CA LEU A 156 4.77 -5.97 3.85
C LEU A 156 5.94 -5.12 4.33
N LEU A 157 5.82 -4.50 5.50
CA LEU A 157 6.86 -3.66 6.11
C LEU A 157 8.20 -4.38 6.29
N MET A 158 8.18 -5.70 6.46
CA MET A 158 9.41 -6.50 6.62
C MET A 158 10.23 -6.64 5.33
N HIS A 159 9.61 -6.39 4.18
CA HIS A 159 10.19 -6.64 2.86
C HIS A 159 10.33 -5.40 1.98
N VAL A 160 9.86 -4.23 2.42
CA VAL A 160 10.01 -2.96 1.70
C VAL A 160 11.02 -2.05 2.39
N ASP A 161 11.70 -1.20 1.63
CA ASP A 161 12.57 -0.15 2.17
C ASP A 161 11.75 0.97 2.82
N SER A 162 10.65 1.38 2.17
CA SER A 162 9.72 2.39 2.66
C SER A 162 8.28 1.96 2.45
N LEU A 163 7.40 2.26 3.41
CA LEU A 163 5.98 1.93 3.35
C LEU A 163 5.10 3.14 3.65
N ILE A 164 4.38 3.59 2.64
CA ILE A 164 3.34 4.62 2.77
C ILE A 164 1.99 3.92 2.93
N VAL A 165 1.33 4.17 4.05
CA VAL A 165 0.00 3.61 4.35
C VAL A 165 -1.04 4.72 4.34
N ILE A 166 -2.07 4.58 3.53
CA ILE A 166 -3.13 5.56 3.34
C ILE A 166 -4.42 5.03 3.96
N PRO A 167 -4.88 5.58 5.10
CA PRO A 167 -6.18 5.23 5.64
C PRO A 167 -7.29 5.82 4.78
N ASN A 168 -8.09 4.98 4.09
CA ASN A 168 -9.18 5.44 3.22
C ASN A 168 -10.18 6.34 3.98
N GLU A 169 -10.35 6.13 5.29
CA GLU A 169 -11.25 6.93 6.13
C GLU A 169 -10.86 8.41 6.13
N ARG A 170 -9.57 8.72 6.03
CA ARG A 170 -9.06 10.10 6.01
C ARG A 170 -9.31 10.83 4.71
N LEU A 171 -9.57 10.10 3.62
CA LEU A 171 -9.93 10.69 2.33
C LEU A 171 -11.23 11.51 2.42
N LYS A 172 -12.12 11.17 3.37
CA LYS A 172 -13.33 11.93 3.64
C LYS A 172 -13.07 13.35 4.14
N MET A 173 -11.90 13.59 4.72
CA MET A 173 -11.51 14.90 5.28
C MET A 173 -10.83 15.80 4.24
N ILE A 174 -10.32 15.22 3.15
CA ILE A 174 -9.59 15.96 2.10
C ILE A 174 -10.51 16.39 0.99
N SER A 175 -11.55 15.61 0.71
CA SER A 175 -12.46 15.87 -0.38
C SER A 175 -13.30 17.13 -0.10
N GLN A 176 -13.23 18.09 -1.01
CA GLN A 176 -14.09 19.28 -1.01
C GLN A 176 -15.53 18.97 -1.45
N GLU A 177 -15.71 17.82 -2.12
CA GLU A 177 -17.01 17.36 -2.60
C GLU A 177 -17.61 16.30 -1.67
N LYS A 178 -18.93 16.15 -1.74
CA LYS A 178 -19.62 15.09 -1.00
C LYS A 178 -19.12 13.73 -1.48
N ILE A 179 -18.50 12.96 -0.59
CA ILE A 179 -18.03 11.61 -0.90
C ILE A 179 -19.22 10.67 -1.03
N THR A 180 -19.36 10.08 -2.22
CA THR A 180 -20.24 8.96 -2.54
C THR A 180 -19.45 7.66 -2.54
N LEU A 181 -20.13 6.52 -2.49
CA LEU A 181 -19.44 5.23 -2.56
C LEU A 181 -18.59 5.08 -3.85
N MET A 182 -19.05 5.64 -4.95
CA MET A 182 -18.37 5.58 -6.24
C MET A 182 -17.08 6.40 -6.24
N ASN A 183 -17.12 7.67 -5.80
CA ASN A 183 -15.95 8.53 -5.81
C ASN A 183 -14.99 8.26 -4.66
N ALA A 184 -15.43 7.57 -3.59
CA ALA A 184 -14.57 7.20 -2.48
C ALA A 184 -13.40 6.30 -2.89
N PHE A 185 -13.67 5.26 -3.69
CA PHE A 185 -12.62 4.38 -4.23
C PHE A 185 -11.77 5.09 -5.28
N GLN A 186 -12.36 5.96 -6.09
CA GLN A 186 -11.60 6.80 -7.01
C GLN A 186 -10.65 7.76 -6.28
N ALA A 187 -11.06 8.30 -5.14
CA ALA A 187 -10.18 9.11 -4.29
C ALA A 187 -8.98 8.30 -3.76
N ALA A 188 -9.22 7.05 -3.35
CA ALA A 188 -8.15 6.15 -2.93
C ALA A 188 -7.16 5.86 -4.07
N ASP A 189 -7.67 5.54 -5.26
CA ASP A 189 -6.84 5.31 -6.46
C ASP A 189 -6.03 6.56 -6.82
N ASN A 190 -6.64 7.77 -6.71
CA ASN A 190 -5.97 9.04 -6.96
C ASN A 190 -4.81 9.30 -5.99
N VAL A 191 -4.99 9.00 -4.70
CA VAL A 191 -3.91 9.21 -3.72
C VAL A 191 -2.76 8.23 -3.95
N LEU A 192 -3.06 6.97 -4.31
CA LEU A 192 -2.03 6.01 -4.72
C LEU A 192 -1.27 6.51 -5.95
N ARG A 193 -1.97 7.07 -6.95
CA ARG A 193 -1.37 7.68 -8.13
C ARG A 193 -0.47 8.85 -7.76
N GLN A 194 -0.97 9.78 -6.95
CA GLN A 194 -0.18 10.95 -6.51
C GLN A 194 1.09 10.54 -5.76
N GLY A 195 1.02 9.48 -4.93
CA GLY A 195 2.18 8.95 -4.22
C GLY A 195 3.26 8.44 -5.18
N VAL A 196 2.87 7.67 -6.19
CA VAL A 196 3.80 7.18 -7.22
C VAL A 196 4.33 8.35 -8.06
N GLU A 197 3.44 9.20 -8.58
CA GLU A 197 3.77 10.34 -9.43
C GLU A 197 4.76 11.30 -8.75
N SER A 198 4.52 11.63 -7.48
CA SER A 198 5.34 12.59 -6.74
C SER A 198 6.80 12.18 -6.62
N ILE A 199 7.08 10.88 -6.57
CA ILE A 199 8.44 10.37 -6.44
C ILE A 199 9.03 10.08 -7.83
N SER A 200 8.27 9.42 -8.71
CA SER A 200 8.77 9.06 -10.05
C SER A 200 9.05 10.28 -10.94
N ALA A 201 8.21 11.33 -10.83
CA ALA A 201 8.39 12.56 -11.59
C ALA A 201 9.72 13.25 -11.25
N LEU A 202 10.13 13.23 -9.99
CA LEU A 202 11.40 13.84 -9.56
C LEU A 202 12.64 13.18 -10.17
N ILE A 203 12.52 11.89 -10.54
CA ILE A 203 13.63 11.09 -11.08
C ILE A 203 13.63 11.11 -12.61
N ASN A 204 12.49 10.80 -13.23
CA ASN A 204 12.40 10.45 -14.64
C ASN A 204 11.73 11.52 -15.54
N VAL A 205 11.01 12.50 -14.95
CA VAL A 205 10.39 13.55 -15.75
C VAL A 205 11.32 14.74 -15.83
N PRO A 206 11.69 15.23 -17.04
CA PRO A 206 12.51 16.43 -17.17
C PRO A 206 11.86 17.61 -16.48
N ALA A 207 12.55 18.21 -15.52
CA ALA A 207 12.10 19.34 -14.73
C ALA A 207 13.20 20.38 -14.64
N PHE A 208 12.90 21.55 -14.08
CA PHE A 208 13.90 22.61 -13.86
C PHE A 208 14.93 22.21 -12.79
N ILE A 209 14.49 21.45 -11.79
CA ILE A 209 15.35 20.85 -10.76
C ILE A 209 14.96 19.39 -10.64
N ASN A 210 15.77 18.53 -11.24
CA ASN A 210 15.65 17.08 -11.11
C ASN A 210 16.48 16.57 -9.94
N LEU A 211 16.00 15.51 -9.32
CA LEU A 211 16.75 14.78 -8.30
C LEU A 211 17.48 13.59 -8.94
N ASP A 212 18.68 13.33 -8.45
CA ASP A 212 19.38 12.09 -8.78
C ASP A 212 18.67 10.92 -8.07
N PHE A 213 18.58 9.77 -8.75
CA PHE A 213 18.07 8.53 -8.15
C PHE A 213 18.81 8.16 -6.85
N ALA A 214 20.12 8.44 -6.78
CA ALA A 214 20.92 8.19 -5.59
C ALA A 214 20.43 8.98 -4.37
N ASP A 215 19.97 10.21 -4.58
CA ASP A 215 19.42 11.06 -3.52
C ASP A 215 18.11 10.50 -2.98
N VAL A 216 17.17 10.16 -3.88
CA VAL A 216 15.90 9.53 -3.49
C VAL A 216 16.14 8.20 -2.77
N ARG A 217 17.09 7.39 -3.28
CA ARG A 217 17.48 6.14 -2.64
C ARG A 217 18.02 6.35 -1.22
N SER A 218 18.81 7.40 -0.99
CA SER A 218 19.38 7.69 0.34
C SER A 218 18.33 7.98 1.41
N ILE A 219 17.19 8.56 1.01
CA ILE A 219 16.07 8.88 1.92
C ILE A 219 15.11 7.70 2.10
N MET A 220 14.90 6.91 1.03
CA MET A 220 13.86 5.87 1.03
C MET A 220 14.37 4.50 1.47
N LYS A 221 15.68 4.22 1.34
CA LYS A 221 16.27 2.93 1.66
C LYS A 221 16.22 2.65 3.17
N ASP A 222 15.68 1.49 3.56
CA ASP A 222 15.56 1.04 4.95
C ASP A 222 14.86 2.03 5.89
N ALA A 223 14.05 2.96 5.34
CA ALA A 223 13.42 4.04 6.09
C ALA A 223 12.17 3.61 6.87
N GLY A 224 11.62 2.42 6.59
CA GLY A 224 10.45 1.88 7.27
C GLY A 224 9.16 2.63 6.93
N TYR A 225 8.40 3.06 7.92
CA TYR A 225 7.18 3.84 7.65
C TYR A 225 7.50 5.22 7.09
N ALA A 226 6.78 5.58 6.02
CA ALA A 226 6.80 6.89 5.42
C ALA A 226 5.39 7.50 5.43
N HIS A 227 5.31 8.81 5.60
CA HIS A 227 4.06 9.55 5.56
C HIS A 227 4.04 10.50 4.38
N MET A 228 2.89 10.60 3.72
CA MET A 228 2.71 11.49 2.58
C MET A 228 1.65 12.54 2.88
N GLY A 229 1.98 13.80 2.65
CA GLY A 229 1.05 14.91 2.70
C GLY A 229 0.95 15.60 1.35
N VAL A 230 -0.26 15.96 0.95
CA VAL A 230 -0.51 16.71 -0.29
C VAL A 230 -1.30 17.96 0.05
N GLY A 231 -0.86 19.10 -0.48
CA GLY A 231 -1.58 20.36 -0.38
C GLY A 231 -1.59 21.07 -1.73
N SER A 232 -2.68 21.75 -2.05
CA SER A 232 -2.78 22.60 -3.22
C SER A 232 -3.43 23.91 -2.88
N ALA A 233 -3.00 25.00 -3.55
CA ALA A 233 -3.59 26.31 -3.41
C ALA A 233 -3.48 27.12 -4.70
N LYS A 234 -4.37 28.09 -4.86
CA LYS A 234 -4.44 29.00 -6.02
C LYS A 234 -4.30 30.44 -5.62
N GLY A 235 -3.84 31.28 -6.55
CA GLY A 235 -3.79 32.73 -6.39
C GLY A 235 -2.70 33.23 -5.45
N ALA A 236 -2.88 34.45 -4.94
CA ALA A 236 -1.92 35.07 -4.06
C ALA A 236 -1.67 34.27 -2.78
N GLY A 237 -0.40 34.03 -2.44
CA GLY A 237 0.00 33.21 -1.29
C GLY A 237 -0.16 31.72 -1.50
N LYS A 238 -0.27 31.26 -2.76
CA LYS A 238 -0.41 29.84 -3.12
C LYS A 238 0.71 28.98 -2.52
N ALA A 239 1.93 29.47 -2.47
CA ALA A 239 3.10 28.76 -1.94
C ALA A 239 2.95 28.45 -0.44
N GLU A 240 2.64 29.48 0.35
CA GLU A 240 2.44 29.35 1.79
C GLU A 240 1.24 28.45 2.11
N ASN A 241 0.11 28.66 1.42
CA ASN A 241 -1.10 27.91 1.65
C ASN A 241 -0.97 26.43 1.23
N ALA A 242 -0.33 26.13 0.08
CA ALA A 242 -0.09 24.78 -0.38
C ALA A 242 0.87 24.03 0.55
N ALA A 243 1.97 24.66 0.99
CA ALA A 243 2.90 24.07 1.94
C ALA A 243 2.23 23.77 3.29
N LYS A 244 1.48 24.74 3.85
CA LYS A 244 0.71 24.53 5.09
C LYS A 244 -0.31 23.40 4.95
N ALA A 245 -1.02 23.35 3.82
CA ALA A 245 -1.97 22.29 3.55
C ALA A 245 -1.27 20.91 3.44
N ALA A 246 -0.07 20.85 2.85
CA ALA A 246 0.71 19.60 2.75
C ALA A 246 1.16 19.09 4.12
N ILE A 247 1.76 19.95 4.96
CA ILE A 247 2.23 19.54 6.30
C ILE A 247 1.11 19.30 7.31
N SER A 248 -0.08 19.86 7.05
CA SER A 248 -1.29 19.64 7.85
C SER A 248 -2.24 18.64 7.21
N SER A 249 -1.80 17.94 6.16
CA SER A 249 -2.66 17.00 5.42
C SER A 249 -3.18 15.91 6.33
N PRO A 250 -4.49 15.61 6.30
CA PRO A 250 -5.05 14.47 7.04
C PRO A 250 -4.46 13.12 6.66
N LEU A 251 -3.76 13.01 5.51
CA LEU A 251 -3.05 11.79 5.11
C LEU A 251 -1.84 11.50 5.99
N LEU A 252 -1.22 12.54 6.57
CA LEU A 252 -0.14 12.37 7.53
C LEU A 252 -0.71 11.78 8.82
N GLU A 253 -0.25 10.59 9.22
CA GLU A 253 -0.67 9.98 10.49
C GLU A 253 -0.03 10.67 11.69
N THR A 254 1.16 11.26 11.49
CA THR A 254 1.93 11.97 12.50
C THR A 254 2.45 13.30 11.96
N SER A 255 2.96 14.16 12.85
CA SER A 255 3.66 15.37 12.44
C SER A 255 4.97 15.01 11.74
N ILE A 256 5.36 15.80 10.72
CA ILE A 256 6.65 15.65 10.04
C ILE A 256 7.85 16.07 10.91
N ALA A 257 7.61 16.63 12.09
CA ALA A 257 8.66 17.13 12.99
C ALA A 257 9.66 16.06 13.48
N GLY A 258 9.32 14.79 13.40
CA GLY A 258 10.21 13.67 13.75
C GLY A 258 10.83 12.97 12.53
N ALA A 259 10.65 13.49 11.33
CA ALA A 259 11.18 12.89 10.11
C ALA A 259 12.65 13.26 9.91
N HIS A 260 13.50 12.27 9.69
CA HIS A 260 14.93 12.46 9.37
C HIS A 260 15.20 12.49 7.86
N GLY A 261 14.25 12.07 7.03
CA GLY A 261 14.30 12.19 5.58
C GLY A 261 13.04 12.87 5.06
N VAL A 262 13.16 13.85 4.19
CA VAL A 262 12.01 14.54 3.59
C VAL A 262 12.25 14.76 2.10
N ILE A 263 11.29 14.32 1.29
CA ILE A 263 11.23 14.61 -0.14
C ILE A 263 10.10 15.61 -0.37
N ILE A 264 10.40 16.70 -1.05
CA ILE A 264 9.44 17.76 -1.38
C ILE A 264 9.31 17.81 -2.90
N ASN A 265 8.11 17.57 -3.42
CA ASN A 265 7.77 17.77 -4.81
C ASN A 265 6.84 18.98 -4.94
N ILE A 266 7.28 19.99 -5.69
CA ILE A 266 6.51 21.20 -5.99
C ILE A 266 6.07 21.13 -7.46
N THR A 267 4.77 20.96 -7.70
CA THR A 267 4.18 20.96 -9.04
C THR A 267 3.43 22.26 -9.26
N SER A 268 3.72 22.98 -10.33
CA SER A 268 3.09 24.25 -10.65
C SER A 268 3.09 24.51 -12.16
N SER A 269 2.42 25.61 -12.58
CA SER A 269 2.58 26.15 -13.93
C SER A 269 4.01 26.64 -14.18
N PRO A 270 4.48 26.72 -15.45
CA PRO A 270 5.86 27.11 -15.76
C PRO A 270 6.25 28.55 -15.36
N ASP A 271 5.28 29.39 -15.01
CA ASP A 271 5.45 30.79 -14.59
C ASP A 271 5.64 30.98 -13.08
N ILE A 272 5.93 29.90 -12.34
CA ILE A 272 6.17 29.96 -10.90
C ILE A 272 7.38 30.84 -10.56
N GLY A 273 7.21 31.71 -9.55
CA GLY A 273 8.30 32.57 -9.03
C GLY A 273 9.28 31.76 -8.16
N LEU A 274 10.57 32.12 -8.21
CA LEU A 274 11.57 31.54 -7.32
C LEU A 274 11.20 31.77 -5.83
N GLU A 275 10.66 32.95 -5.50
CA GLU A 275 10.21 33.28 -4.15
C GLU A 275 9.10 32.36 -3.63
N ASP A 276 8.21 31.89 -4.52
CA ASP A 276 7.18 30.93 -4.19
C ASP A 276 7.77 29.56 -3.81
N VAL A 277 8.79 29.09 -4.57
CA VAL A 277 9.49 27.84 -4.29
C VAL A 277 10.25 27.92 -2.96
N GLU A 278 10.98 29.02 -2.74
CA GLU A 278 11.72 29.27 -1.49
C GLU A 278 10.78 29.32 -0.28
N THR A 279 9.63 29.98 -0.41
CA THR A 279 8.61 30.08 0.64
C THR A 279 8.06 28.70 1.00
N ALA A 280 7.66 27.91 0.00
CA ALA A 280 7.10 26.59 0.23
C ALA A 280 8.12 25.63 0.86
N ALA A 281 9.34 25.55 0.29
CA ALA A 281 10.41 24.70 0.79
C ALA A 281 10.86 25.12 2.20
N GLY A 282 10.98 26.43 2.46
CA GLY A 282 11.38 26.99 3.76
C GLY A 282 10.40 26.64 4.89
N LEU A 283 9.09 26.71 4.64
CA LEU A 283 8.05 26.32 5.62
C LEU A 283 8.12 24.84 5.98
N ILE A 284 8.33 23.97 4.98
CA ILE A 284 8.43 22.52 5.21
C ILE A 284 9.71 22.19 5.96
N THR A 285 10.84 22.80 5.57
CA THR A 285 12.13 22.65 6.25
C THR A 285 12.06 23.03 7.72
N GLN A 286 11.41 24.16 8.05
CA GLN A 286 11.22 24.59 9.44
C GLN A 286 10.33 23.64 10.25
N SER A 287 9.49 22.85 9.58
CA SER A 287 8.56 21.90 10.21
C SER A 287 9.13 20.50 10.38
N ALA A 288 10.24 20.18 9.71
CA ALA A 288 10.93 18.90 9.80
C ALA A 288 11.91 18.85 10.99
N HIS A 289 12.54 17.67 11.22
CA HIS A 289 13.60 17.57 12.23
C HIS A 289 14.81 18.48 11.85
N PRO A 290 15.49 19.13 12.81
CA PRO A 290 16.62 20.02 12.49
C PRO A 290 17.76 19.35 11.72
N ASP A 291 17.99 18.06 11.94
CA ASP A 291 19.02 17.26 11.27
C ASP A 291 18.45 16.45 10.07
N ALA A 292 17.23 16.79 9.59
CA ALA A 292 16.61 16.07 8.49
C ALA A 292 17.39 16.27 7.18
N ASN A 293 17.59 15.18 6.45
CA ASN A 293 18.01 15.24 5.05
C ASN A 293 16.81 15.64 4.18
N ILE A 294 16.83 16.83 3.62
CA ILE A 294 15.71 17.38 2.85
C ILE A 294 16.12 17.53 1.39
N ILE A 295 15.37 16.88 0.53
CA ILE A 295 15.56 16.96 -0.92
C ILE A 295 14.28 17.54 -1.51
N TRP A 296 14.43 18.46 -2.45
CA TRP A 296 13.29 19.06 -3.14
C TRP A 296 13.52 19.15 -4.64
N GLY A 297 12.44 19.03 -5.38
CA GLY A 297 12.44 19.20 -6.83
C GLY A 297 11.16 19.84 -7.30
N THR A 298 11.17 20.28 -8.55
CA THR A 298 10.03 20.96 -9.18
C THR A 298 9.58 20.18 -10.40
N ALA A 299 8.27 20.08 -10.58
CA ALA A 299 7.64 19.56 -11.79
C ALA A 299 6.71 20.62 -12.39
N PHE A 300 6.59 20.66 -13.71
CA PHE A 300 5.66 21.54 -14.38
C PHE A 300 4.45 20.75 -14.90
N ASP A 301 3.26 21.33 -14.69
CA ASP A 301 2.00 20.81 -15.22
C ASP A 301 1.28 21.97 -15.93
N GLU A 302 1.21 21.91 -17.25
CA GLU A 302 0.56 22.93 -18.08
C GLU A 302 -0.94 23.06 -17.83
N ASN A 303 -1.56 22.05 -17.21
CA ASN A 303 -2.97 22.09 -16.84
C ASN A 303 -3.26 22.90 -15.58
N LEU A 304 -2.21 23.21 -14.80
CA LEU A 304 -2.33 24.06 -13.62
C LEU A 304 -2.28 25.54 -14.04
N SER A 305 -3.36 26.27 -13.75
CA SER A 305 -3.43 27.73 -13.96
C SER A 305 -3.41 28.43 -12.62
N ASP A 306 -2.35 29.21 -12.34
CA ASP A 306 -2.15 29.93 -11.07
C ASP A 306 -2.33 29.05 -9.82
N GLU A 307 -2.03 27.77 -9.96
CA GLU A 307 -2.11 26.77 -8.88
C GLU A 307 -0.74 26.19 -8.59
N MET A 308 -0.46 25.97 -7.31
CA MET A 308 0.68 25.22 -6.82
C MET A 308 0.20 24.01 -6.05
N ARG A 309 0.78 22.84 -6.33
CA ARG A 309 0.61 21.61 -5.57
C ARG A 309 1.94 21.25 -4.93
N VAL A 310 1.90 20.98 -3.64
CA VAL A 310 3.07 20.55 -2.86
C VAL A 310 2.78 19.15 -2.32
N THR A 311 3.68 18.22 -2.61
CA THR A 311 3.66 16.88 -2.03
C THR A 311 4.89 16.72 -1.16
N VAL A 312 4.68 16.29 0.07
CA VAL A 312 5.73 16.01 1.06
C VAL A 312 5.72 14.52 1.36
N VAL A 313 6.86 13.85 1.21
CA VAL A 313 7.07 12.49 1.67
C VAL A 313 8.09 12.52 2.81
N ALA A 314 7.65 12.17 4.00
CA ALA A 314 8.45 12.21 5.22
C ALA A 314 8.77 10.79 5.67
N THR A 315 10.04 10.51 5.98
CA THR A 315 10.58 9.18 6.29
C THR A 315 11.51 9.23 7.50
N GLY A 316 11.95 8.06 7.97
CA GLY A 316 12.96 7.97 9.02
C GLY A 316 12.45 8.46 10.37
N PHE A 317 11.22 8.18 10.72
CA PHE A 317 10.67 8.47 12.04
C PHE A 317 11.29 7.57 13.09
N ASP A 318 11.65 8.10 14.26
CA ASP A 318 12.17 7.36 15.42
C ASP A 318 11.14 6.32 15.89
N ASN A 319 11.13 5.15 15.26
CA ASN A 319 10.22 4.06 15.59
C ASN A 319 10.89 3.10 16.59
N LYS A 320 10.93 3.47 17.87
CA LYS A 320 11.35 2.56 18.98
C LYS A 320 10.56 1.24 19.03
N ALA A 321 9.42 1.14 18.37
CA ALA A 321 8.61 -0.08 18.30
C ALA A 321 9.07 -1.06 17.21
N ALA A 322 9.59 -0.58 16.07
CA ALA A 322 10.04 -1.43 14.98
C ALA A 322 11.42 -2.05 15.25
N ASP A 323 12.32 -1.32 15.92
CA ASP A 323 13.64 -1.81 16.30
C ASP A 323 13.56 -2.95 17.33
N GLY A 324 12.57 -2.94 18.21
CA GLY A 324 12.31 -4.04 19.16
C GLY A 324 11.91 -5.34 18.46
N LEU A 325 11.17 -5.28 17.35
CA LEU A 325 10.74 -6.47 16.60
C LEU A 325 11.87 -7.03 15.71
N ARG A 326 12.66 -6.15 15.07
CA ARG A 326 13.85 -6.57 14.27
C ARG A 326 14.92 -7.21 15.15
N SER A 327 15.14 -6.69 16.35
CA SER A 327 16.15 -7.25 17.28
C SER A 327 15.73 -8.61 17.86
N THR A 328 14.44 -8.88 18.07
CA THR A 328 13.95 -10.18 18.57
C THR A 328 13.94 -11.27 17.52
N LEU A 329 13.77 -10.95 16.24
CA LEU A 329 13.81 -11.91 15.13
C LEU A 329 15.24 -12.20 14.64
N GLY A 330 16.15 -11.22 14.70
CA GLY A 330 17.55 -11.37 14.30
C GLY A 330 18.39 -12.24 15.24
N THR A 331 18.01 -12.40 16.51
CA THR A 331 18.70 -13.25 17.50
C THR A 331 18.27 -14.72 17.47
N ALA A 332 17.18 -15.07 16.78
CA ALA A 332 16.74 -16.45 16.67
C ALA A 332 17.48 -17.27 15.58
N ALA A 333 18.22 -16.63 14.69
CA ALA A 333 18.94 -17.31 13.59
C ALA A 333 20.43 -17.59 13.84
N ALA A 334 21.00 -17.14 14.97
CA ALA A 334 22.43 -17.29 15.29
C ALA A 334 22.69 -17.99 16.63
N GLY A 335 21.88 -18.96 17.01
CA GLY A 335 22.07 -19.79 18.20
C GLY A 335 22.75 -21.10 17.87
N THR A 336 24.10 -21.15 17.88
CA THR A 336 24.89 -22.37 18.02
C THR A 336 24.47 -23.14 19.26
N ALA A 337 24.14 -24.40 19.10
CA ALA A 337 23.81 -25.30 20.18
C ALA A 337 25.01 -25.54 21.13
N PRO A 338 24.85 -25.40 22.45
CA PRO A 338 25.76 -26.02 23.41
C PRO A 338 25.26 -27.42 23.75
N GLY A 339 26.16 -28.39 23.61
CA GLY A 339 25.92 -29.77 24.01
C GLY A 339 25.58 -29.89 25.49
N VAL A 340 24.54 -30.65 25.78
CA VAL A 340 24.21 -31.08 27.16
C VAL A 340 24.19 -32.61 27.18
N THR A 341 25.10 -33.15 27.97
CA THR A 341 25.24 -34.56 28.35
C THR A 341 23.99 -35.05 29.07
N ALA A 342 23.61 -36.26 28.75
CA ALA A 342 22.51 -37.01 29.34
C ALA A 342 22.72 -37.33 30.82
N SER A 343 21.70 -37.17 31.63
CA SER A 343 21.43 -38.03 32.79
C SER A 343 19.93 -38.08 33.05
N ALA A 344 19.34 -39.26 32.88
CA ALA A 344 17.96 -39.54 33.24
C ALA A 344 17.83 -39.82 34.75
N PRO A 345 16.66 -39.59 35.34
CA PRO A 345 16.08 -40.60 36.22
C PRO A 345 14.67 -40.99 35.79
N SER A 346 14.50 -42.29 35.81
CA SER A 346 13.23 -43.04 35.68
C SER A 346 12.29 -42.72 36.85
N ALA A 347 11.06 -42.40 36.56
CA ALA A 347 9.93 -42.54 37.50
C ALA A 347 8.75 -43.16 36.77
N VAL A 348 8.44 -44.35 37.18
CA VAL A 348 7.30 -45.17 36.82
C VAL A 348 6.04 -44.58 37.50
N PHE A 349 5.00 -44.28 36.76
CA PHE A 349 3.65 -44.13 37.32
C PHE A 349 2.65 -44.84 36.44
N SER A 350 2.07 -45.89 37.05
CA SER A 350 0.95 -46.69 36.52
C SER A 350 -0.33 -45.84 36.69
N ALA A 351 -1.15 -45.77 35.63
CA ALA A 351 -2.49 -45.26 35.73
C ALA A 351 -3.46 -46.32 35.28
N GLU A 352 -4.36 -46.65 36.18
CA GLU A 352 -5.45 -47.60 36.02
C GLU A 352 -6.51 -47.11 35.05
N VAL A 353 -6.97 -48.05 34.21
CA VAL A 353 -8.13 -47.91 33.33
C VAL A 353 -9.39 -48.19 34.16
N ASN A 354 -10.32 -47.24 34.15
CA ASN A 354 -11.66 -47.46 34.66
C ASN A 354 -12.70 -47.06 33.62
N THR A 355 -13.29 -48.02 32.98
CA THR A 355 -14.54 -47.94 32.20
C THR A 355 -15.72 -48.22 33.12
N PRO A 356 -16.85 -47.53 32.98
CA PRO A 356 -18.14 -48.11 33.34
C PRO A 356 -19.07 -48.23 32.13
N SER A 357 -19.66 -49.41 32.16
CA SER A 357 -20.71 -50.08 31.46
C SER A 357 -22.00 -49.27 31.24
N ALA A 358 -22.63 -49.62 30.13
CA ALA A 358 -23.98 -49.21 29.72
C ALA A 358 -25.10 -49.60 30.71
N ALA A 359 -26.07 -48.71 30.81
CA ALA A 359 -27.43 -49.09 31.29
C ALA A 359 -28.48 -48.32 30.47
N SER A 360 -29.35 -49.07 29.87
CA SER A 360 -30.56 -48.75 29.14
C SER A 360 -31.64 -48.13 30.03
N GLY A 361 -32.39 -47.14 29.51
CA GLY A 361 -33.59 -46.63 30.16
C GLY A 361 -34.46 -45.84 29.20
N SER A 362 -35.65 -46.37 28.96
CA SER A 362 -36.73 -46.03 28.04
C SER A 362 -37.39 -44.68 28.19
N ALA A 363 -37.76 -44.11 27.05
CA ALA A 363 -38.95 -43.35 26.65
C ALA A 363 -39.72 -42.53 27.69
N SER A 364 -39.89 -41.24 27.41
CA SER A 364 -41.20 -40.58 27.48
C SER A 364 -41.25 -39.31 26.60
N ALA A 365 -42.28 -39.26 25.76
CA ALA A 365 -42.60 -38.16 24.86
C ALA A 365 -43.28 -37.01 25.63
N THR A 366 -42.87 -35.77 25.38
CA THR A 366 -43.69 -34.59 25.67
C THR A 366 -43.60 -33.61 24.49
N LYS A 367 -44.78 -33.09 24.09
CA LYS A 367 -45.09 -32.26 22.94
C LYS A 367 -44.46 -30.87 23.02
N PRO A 368 -44.31 -30.16 21.84
CA PRO A 368 -43.69 -28.85 21.76
C PRO A 368 -44.62 -27.71 22.19
N VAL A 369 -44.03 -26.68 22.78
CA VAL A 369 -44.68 -25.38 23.08
C VAL A 369 -44.35 -24.46 21.91
N GLU A 370 -45.36 -23.90 21.28
CA GLU A 370 -45.29 -22.83 20.28
C GLU A 370 -44.76 -21.55 20.95
N GLY A 371 -43.73 -20.95 20.31
CA GLY A 371 -43.24 -19.62 20.61
C GLY A 371 -43.35 -18.78 19.35
N GLU A 372 -44.07 -17.68 19.41
CA GLU A 372 -44.48 -16.77 18.37
C GLU A 372 -43.33 -16.20 17.53
N ASN A 373 -43.49 -16.27 16.19
CA ASN A 373 -42.73 -15.58 15.18
C ASN A 373 -43.16 -14.10 15.10
N SER A 374 -42.24 -13.17 15.40
CA SER A 374 -42.45 -11.71 15.27
C SER A 374 -41.75 -11.07 14.07
N ASP A 375 -41.26 -11.85 13.08
CA ASP A 375 -40.49 -11.30 11.95
C ASP A 375 -41.23 -11.23 10.60
N THR A 376 -42.48 -11.70 10.53
CA THR A 376 -43.26 -11.66 9.26
C THR A 376 -43.99 -10.32 9.04
N SER A 377 -44.20 -9.52 10.10
CA SER A 377 -44.95 -8.26 9.98
C SER A 377 -44.18 -7.15 9.24
N TYR A 378 -42.85 -7.15 9.27
CA TYR A 378 -42.06 -6.06 8.68
C TYR A 378 -41.94 -6.17 7.14
N TYR A 379 -42.01 -7.38 6.60
CA TYR A 379 -41.96 -7.60 5.15
C TYR A 379 -43.30 -7.33 4.44
N ASP A 380 -44.41 -7.57 5.10
CA ASP A 380 -45.74 -7.32 4.56
C ASP A 380 -46.04 -5.81 4.46
N ASP A 381 -45.56 -5.01 5.40
CA ASP A 381 -45.71 -3.54 5.38
C ASP A 381 -44.86 -2.89 4.27
N LEU A 382 -43.68 -3.42 3.97
CA LEU A 382 -42.83 -2.94 2.89
C LEU A 382 -43.44 -3.24 1.50
N LEU A 383 -44.08 -4.40 1.33
CA LEU A 383 -44.75 -4.77 0.08
C LEU A 383 -46.02 -3.94 -0.17
N ALA A 384 -46.72 -3.55 0.89
CA ALA A 384 -47.90 -2.67 0.82
C ALA A 384 -47.55 -1.24 0.36
N ILE A 385 -46.37 -0.73 0.76
CA ILE A 385 -45.86 0.60 0.33
C ILE A 385 -45.42 0.63 -1.12
N LEU A 386 -44.84 -0.46 -1.61
CA LEU A 386 -44.38 -0.56 -3.02
C LEU A 386 -45.52 -0.71 -4.02
N ASN A 387 -46.64 -1.33 -3.63
CA ASN A 387 -47.81 -1.49 -4.51
C ASN A 387 -48.72 -0.27 -4.59
N LYS A 388 -48.52 0.78 -3.79
CA LYS A 388 -49.30 2.03 -3.81
C LYS A 388 -48.74 3.12 -4.74
N ARG A 389 -47.71 2.81 -5.51
CA ARG A 389 -47.08 3.71 -6.50
C ARG A 389 -47.06 3.14 -7.93
N ARG A 390 -48.13 2.46 -8.28
CA ARG A 390 -48.49 2.21 -9.70
C ARG A 390 -49.83 2.85 -10.00
#